data_afa3c3603003d684abaae776593dfd12
#
_entry.id   afa3c3603003d684abaae776593dfd12
#
_cell.length_a   1.000
_cell.length_b   1.000
_cell.length_c   1.000
_cell.angle_alpha   90.00
_cell.angle_beta   90.00
_cell.angle_gamma   90.00
#
_symmetry.space_group_name_H-M   'P 1'
#
loop_
_entity.id
_entity.type
_entity.pdbx_description
1 polymer ?
#
loop_
_entity_poly.entity_id
_entity_poly.type
_entity_poly.pdbx_seq_one_letter_code
_entity_poly.pdbx_strand_id
1 'polypeptide(L)'
;MIDIAIGFEREVDSLSVRDGIDIFANHPTLNFIKVKHDASLPNGCEIIFPPLSSKAESTWQYSSQVNDLIIANGGRITRQCGHHVHFGLKPITMD
;
A
#
# COMPACT_ATOMS: atom_id res chain seq x y z
N MET A 1 10.55 22.84 -10.53
CA MET A 1 9.37 21.98 -10.74
C MET A 1 9.11 21.18 -9.49
N ILE A 2 7.87 21.03 -9.12
CA ILE A 2 7.46 20.30 -7.92
C ILE A 2 6.54 19.15 -8.32
N ASP A 3 6.83 17.97 -7.78
CA ASP A 3 5.95 16.82 -7.89
C ASP A 3 5.24 16.62 -6.55
N ILE A 4 4.06 16.01 -6.60
CA ILE A 4 3.34 15.62 -5.39
C ILE A 4 3.64 14.16 -5.11
N ALA A 5 4.24 13.89 -3.96
CA ALA A 5 4.43 12.52 -3.48
C ALA A 5 3.14 12.06 -2.79
N ILE A 6 2.69 10.87 -3.12
CA ILE A 6 1.50 10.26 -2.54
C ILE A 6 1.90 8.98 -1.83
N GLY A 7 1.62 8.91 -0.54
CA GLY A 7 1.72 7.68 0.25
C GLY A 7 0.34 7.16 0.58
N PHE A 8 0.16 5.85 0.52
CA PHE A 8 -1.10 5.20 0.85
C PHE A 8 -0.92 4.29 2.05
N GLU A 9 -1.90 4.30 2.93
CA GLU A 9 -2.05 3.30 3.98
C GLU A 9 -3.44 2.71 3.86
N ARG A 10 -3.51 1.39 3.80
CA ARG A 10 -4.79 0.69 3.63
C ARG A 10 -4.92 -0.41 4.67
N GLU A 11 -5.99 -0.35 5.44
CA GLU A 11 -6.34 -1.41 6.38
C GLU A 11 -7.07 -2.53 5.64
N VAL A 12 -6.66 -3.77 5.90
CA VAL A 12 -7.20 -4.96 5.24
C VAL A 12 -7.59 -5.97 6.31
N ASP A 13 -8.84 -6.41 6.28
CA ASP A 13 -9.33 -7.47 7.14
C ASP A 13 -9.11 -8.84 6.50
N SER A 14 -9.09 -9.89 7.32
CA SER A 14 -8.97 -11.29 6.89
C SER A 14 -7.67 -11.64 6.17
N LEU A 15 -6.63 -10.87 6.42
CA LEU A 15 -5.28 -11.12 5.95
C LEU A 15 -4.31 -10.89 7.11
N SER A 16 -3.64 -11.93 7.57
CA SER A 16 -2.69 -11.81 8.67
C SER A 16 -1.47 -10.99 8.24
N VAL A 17 -0.80 -10.37 9.21
CA VAL A 17 0.46 -9.66 8.96
C VAL A 17 1.48 -10.58 8.30
N ARG A 18 1.60 -11.80 8.78
CA ARG A 18 2.54 -12.78 8.24
C ARG A 18 2.26 -13.09 6.78
N ASP A 19 1.00 -13.37 6.44
CA ASP A 19 0.60 -13.65 5.05
C ASP A 19 0.79 -12.43 4.17
N GLY A 20 0.46 -11.25 4.69
CA GLY A 20 0.71 -10.00 3.97
C GLY A 20 2.19 -9.78 3.67
N ILE A 21 3.06 -10.01 4.63
CA ILE A 21 4.51 -9.91 4.44
C ILE A 21 4.97 -10.92 3.37
N ASP A 22 4.49 -12.16 3.44
CA ASP A 22 4.89 -13.20 2.48
C ASP A 22 4.48 -12.86 1.04
N ILE A 23 3.31 -12.24 0.85
CA ILE A 23 2.84 -11.83 -0.48
C ILE A 23 3.79 -10.84 -1.13
N PHE A 24 4.22 -9.81 -0.37
CA PHE A 24 4.94 -8.69 -0.95
C PHE A 24 6.46 -8.84 -0.88
N ALA A 25 7.00 -9.46 0.17
CA ALA A 25 8.46 -9.55 0.37
C ALA A 25 9.16 -10.25 -0.80
N ASN A 26 8.53 -11.25 -1.40
CA ASN A 26 9.08 -12.03 -2.51
C ASN A 26 8.53 -11.62 -3.88
N HIS A 27 7.73 -10.57 -3.94
CA HIS A 27 7.16 -10.12 -5.20
C HIS A 27 8.23 -9.41 -6.04
N PRO A 28 8.34 -9.70 -7.34
CA PRO A 28 9.42 -9.13 -8.15
C PRO A 28 9.32 -7.61 -8.32
N THR A 29 8.14 -7.01 -8.23
CA THR A 29 7.95 -5.57 -8.45
C THR A 29 7.29 -4.84 -7.29
N LEU A 30 6.69 -5.54 -6.34
CA LEU A 30 5.96 -4.94 -5.22
C LEU A 30 6.65 -5.16 -3.87
N ASN A 31 7.93 -5.50 -3.87
CA ASN A 31 8.68 -5.77 -2.64
C ASN A 31 8.96 -4.50 -1.81
N PHE A 32 8.63 -3.32 -2.33
CA PHE A 32 8.71 -2.07 -1.58
C PHE A 32 7.50 -1.84 -0.65
N ILE A 33 6.44 -2.63 -0.80
CA ILE A 33 5.25 -2.53 0.05
C ILE A 33 5.58 -3.06 1.45
N LYS A 34 5.18 -2.31 2.48
CA LYS A 34 5.33 -2.72 3.87
C LYS A 34 4.01 -3.16 4.44
N VAL A 35 4.07 -4.14 5.35
CA VAL A 35 2.88 -4.66 6.03
C VAL A 35 3.11 -4.54 7.52
N LYS A 36 2.16 -3.96 8.24
CA LYS A 36 2.23 -3.76 9.68
C LYS A 36 1.00 -4.32 10.37
N HIS A 37 1.16 -4.64 11.64
CA HIS A 37 0.04 -4.96 12.52
C HIS A 37 -0.79 -3.71 12.79
N ASP A 38 -2.11 -3.87 12.77
CA ASP A 38 -3.05 -2.84 13.18
C ASP A 38 -3.91 -3.38 14.33
N ALA A 39 -3.78 -2.76 15.50
CA ALA A 39 -4.49 -3.21 16.70
C ALA A 39 -6.02 -3.08 16.57
N SER A 40 -6.52 -2.22 15.68
CA SER A 40 -7.96 -2.07 15.43
C SER A 40 -8.53 -3.22 14.59
N LEU A 41 -7.67 -4.03 13.97
CA LEU A 41 -8.06 -5.15 13.11
C LEU A 41 -7.44 -6.46 13.64
N PRO A 42 -8.13 -7.19 14.52
CA PRO A 42 -7.55 -8.38 15.14
C PRO A 42 -7.14 -9.47 14.15
N ASN A 43 -7.81 -9.54 13.00
CA ASN A 43 -7.54 -10.54 11.96
C ASN A 43 -7.05 -9.90 10.66
N GLY A 44 -6.48 -8.71 10.74
CA GLY A 44 -6.08 -7.94 9.58
C GLY A 44 -4.70 -7.34 9.71
N CYS A 45 -4.37 -6.51 8.73
CA CYS A 45 -3.09 -5.82 8.68
C CYS A 45 -3.23 -4.48 7.97
N GLU A 46 -2.18 -3.68 8.05
CA GLU A 46 -2.07 -2.42 7.35
C GLU A 46 -1.05 -2.55 6.22
N ILE A 47 -1.46 -2.21 5.02
CA ILE A 47 -0.62 -2.21 3.82
C ILE A 47 -0.16 -0.79 3.58
N ILE A 48 1.16 -0.59 3.51
CA ILE A 48 1.77 0.73 3.43
C ILE A 48 2.54 0.88 2.14
N PHE A 49 2.15 1.87 1.34
CA PHE A 49 2.91 2.30 0.18
C PHE A 49 3.85 3.42 0.61
N PRO A 50 5.12 3.40 0.22
CA PRO A 50 5.99 4.55 0.41
C PRO A 50 5.51 5.72 -0.47
N PRO A 51 5.96 6.95 -0.19
CA PRO A 51 5.62 8.07 -1.05
C PRO A 51 6.11 7.85 -2.49
N LEU A 52 5.19 7.93 -3.43
CA LEU A 52 5.44 7.74 -4.86
C LEU A 52 4.98 8.99 -5.62
N SER A 53 5.53 9.19 -6.81
CA SER A 53 5.14 10.33 -7.65
C SER A 53 3.68 10.22 -8.09
N SER A 54 2.90 11.28 -7.89
CA SER A 54 1.51 11.33 -8.37
C SER A 54 1.41 11.41 -9.88
N LYS A 55 2.49 11.82 -10.55
CA LYS A 55 2.55 11.93 -12.01
C LYS A 55 2.95 10.64 -12.69
N ALA A 56 3.54 9.71 -11.97
CA ALA A 56 3.96 8.44 -12.54
C ALA A 56 2.75 7.52 -12.69
N GLU A 57 2.47 7.09 -13.91
CA GLU A 57 1.39 6.14 -14.19
C GLU A 57 1.57 4.85 -13.40
N SER A 58 2.81 4.40 -13.22
CA SER A 58 3.13 3.20 -12.44
C SER A 58 2.62 3.26 -11.01
N THR A 59 2.53 4.45 -10.39
CA THR A 59 2.01 4.61 -9.03
C THR A 59 0.58 4.06 -8.92
N TRP A 60 -0.25 4.40 -9.87
CA TRP A 60 -1.65 3.96 -9.90
C TRP A 60 -1.79 2.49 -10.28
N GLN A 61 -0.91 2.01 -11.16
CA GLN A 61 -0.83 0.60 -11.52
C GLN A 61 -0.44 -0.27 -10.32
N TYR A 62 0.50 0.18 -9.50
CA TYR A 62 0.89 -0.52 -8.28
C TYR A 62 -0.29 -0.63 -7.31
N SER A 63 -1.06 0.44 -7.14
CA SER A 63 -2.23 0.42 -6.26
C SER A 63 -3.24 -0.65 -6.72
N SER A 64 -3.50 -0.74 -8.00
CA SER A 64 -4.39 -1.74 -8.57
C SER A 64 -3.86 -3.17 -8.37
N GLN A 65 -2.58 -3.39 -8.64
CA GLN A 65 -1.95 -4.70 -8.47
C GLN A 65 -2.00 -5.17 -7.01
N VAL A 66 -1.76 -4.26 -6.07
CA VAL A 66 -1.82 -4.57 -4.64
C VAL A 66 -3.23 -4.99 -4.25
N ASN A 67 -4.25 -4.28 -4.72
CA ASN A 67 -5.65 -4.66 -4.47
C ASN A 67 -5.96 -6.07 -4.98
N ASP A 68 -5.55 -6.37 -6.20
CA ASP A 68 -5.80 -7.68 -6.80
C ASP A 68 -5.15 -8.80 -5.99
N LEU A 69 -3.92 -8.59 -5.51
CA LEU A 69 -3.22 -9.55 -4.67
C LEU A 69 -3.89 -9.74 -3.32
N ILE A 70 -4.34 -8.66 -2.69
CA ILE A 70 -5.05 -8.73 -1.41
C ILE A 70 -6.31 -9.58 -1.55
N ILE A 71 -7.12 -9.30 -2.57
CA ILE A 71 -8.36 -10.03 -2.83
C ILE A 71 -8.08 -11.49 -3.16
N ALA A 72 -7.07 -11.75 -3.99
CA ALA A 72 -6.70 -13.11 -4.38
C ALA A 72 -6.24 -13.96 -3.20
N ASN A 73 -5.74 -13.36 -2.13
CA ASN A 73 -5.27 -14.02 -0.93
C ASN A 73 -6.27 -13.98 0.22
N GLY A 74 -7.52 -13.66 -0.05
CA GLY A 74 -8.61 -13.69 0.93
C GLY A 74 -8.76 -12.43 1.76
N GLY A 75 -7.97 -11.41 1.52
CA GLY A 75 -8.11 -10.11 2.20
C GLY A 75 -9.40 -9.41 1.80
N ARG A 76 -9.98 -8.66 2.74
CA ARG A 76 -11.24 -7.96 2.56
C ARG A 76 -11.10 -6.53 3.03
N ILE A 77 -11.66 -5.61 2.25
CA ILE A 77 -11.77 -4.21 2.62
C ILE A 77 -13.22 -3.98 3.03
N THR A 78 -13.44 -3.79 4.34
CA THR A 78 -14.76 -3.60 4.91
C THR A 78 -14.97 -2.15 5.29
N ARG A 79 -16.18 -1.82 5.78
CA ARG A 79 -16.47 -0.47 6.28
C ARG A 79 -15.64 -0.09 7.50
N GLN A 80 -15.13 -1.08 8.24
CA GLN A 80 -14.27 -0.85 9.40
C GLN A 80 -12.83 -0.57 9.00
N CYS A 81 -12.47 -0.84 7.75
CA CYS A 81 -11.12 -0.61 7.24
C CYS A 81 -10.95 0.85 6.84
N GLY A 82 -9.88 1.46 7.30
CA GLY A 82 -9.50 2.81 6.90
C GLY A 82 -8.67 2.82 5.63
N HIS A 83 -8.73 3.92 4.92
CA HIS A 83 -7.86 4.19 3.80
C HIS A 83 -7.32 5.60 3.97
N HIS A 84 -6.01 5.71 4.20
CA HIS A 84 -5.34 6.98 4.42
C HIS A 84 -4.44 7.31 3.24
N VAL A 85 -4.54 8.53 2.77
CA VAL A 85 -3.71 9.05 1.70
C VAL A 85 -2.92 10.24 2.24
N HIS A 86 -1.61 10.18 2.11
CA HIS A 86 -0.71 11.24 2.54
C HIS A 86 -0.15 11.94 1.31
N PHE A 87 -0.21 13.27 1.33
CA PHE A 87 0.34 14.09 0.26
C PHE A 87 1.55 14.86 0.76
N GLY A 88 2.58 14.91 -0.05
CA GLY A 88 3.75 15.72 0.23
C GLY A 88 4.26 16.39 -1.04
N LEU A 89 4.78 17.59 -0.91
CA LEU A 89 5.44 18.26 -2.02
C LEU A 89 6.89 17.78 -2.09
N LYS A 90 7.25 17.24 -3.25
CA LYS A 90 8.60 16.73 -3.48
C LYS A 90 9.26 17.58 -4.55
N PRO A 91 10.32 18.32 -4.22
CA PRO A 91 11.06 19.06 -5.24
C PRO A 91 11.71 18.07 -6.21
N ILE A 92 11.55 18.36 -7.50
CA ILE A 92 12.24 17.61 -8.53
C ILE A 92 13.63 18.20 -8.67
N THR A 93 14.63 17.42 -8.30
CA THR A 93 16.03 17.76 -8.49
C THR A 93 16.43 17.40 -9.90
N MET A 94 16.96 18.36 -10.60
CA MET A 94 17.54 18.14 -11.93
C MET A 94 19.04 18.07 -11.81
N ASP A 95 19.51 16.90 -11.54
CA ASP A 95 20.95 16.64 -11.47
C ASP A 95 21.47 16.08 -12.79
#